data_2a5e8a62e4539bd1a95f669d9fa07b75
#
_entry.id   2a5e8a62e4539bd1a95f669d9fa07b75
#
_cell.length_a   1.000
_cell.length_b   1.000
_cell.length_c   1.000
_cell.angle_alpha   90.00
_cell.angle_beta   90.00
_cell.angle_gamma   90.00
#
_symmetry.space_group_name_H-M   'P 1'
#
loop_
_entity.id
_entity.type
_entity.pdbx_description
1 polymer ?
#
loop_
_entity_poly.entity_id
_entity_poly.type
_entity_poly.pdbx_seq_one_letter_code
_entity_poly.pdbx_strand_id
1 'polypeptide(L)'
;MKSWTVDDVMTRAVASVDEAAGYRAVVDLLIGRRISAVPVVDAFLRVTGVVSEADLLRKIEYAGDEAPHLFEGRRRRGERGKALAGTASELMSTPAVTVPARTSIADAARLMDDENVKRLPVVDDLGRLVGIVTRGDLLKVHLRPDLDIRDDVEAVVRDEEVTVEVSDGVATLQGHVAAASTAEELVRLTRRVPGVVQVVDHIRYDYDDRAIIATGLAYGAG
;
A
#
# COMPACT_ATOMS: atom_id res chain seq x y z
N MET A 1 15.40 5.51 -12.55
CA MET A 1 14.96 5.39 -11.15
C MET A 1 13.97 4.24 -11.06
N LYS A 2 14.25 3.21 -10.27
CA LYS A 2 13.34 2.06 -10.10
C LYS A 2 12.15 2.51 -9.26
N SER A 3 10.95 2.54 -9.83
CA SER A 3 9.72 2.76 -9.06
C SER A 3 9.32 1.45 -8.41
N TRP A 4 9.21 1.43 -7.10
CA TRP A 4 8.74 0.26 -6.37
C TRP A 4 7.23 0.08 -6.55
N THR A 5 6.86 -1.15 -6.88
CA THR A 5 5.47 -1.56 -7.12
C THR A 5 5.03 -2.61 -6.10
N VAL A 6 3.75 -2.88 -6.05
CA VAL A 6 3.16 -3.95 -5.22
C VAL A 6 3.84 -5.30 -5.52
N ASP A 7 4.21 -5.55 -6.78
CA ASP A 7 4.89 -6.78 -7.21
C ASP A 7 6.25 -7.01 -6.52
N ASP A 8 6.95 -5.93 -6.17
CA ASP A 8 8.28 -6.01 -5.52
C ASP A 8 8.17 -6.44 -4.04
N VAL A 9 7.02 -6.23 -3.39
CA VAL A 9 6.85 -6.43 -1.93
C VAL A 9 5.78 -7.46 -1.56
N MET A 10 4.87 -7.82 -2.48
CA MET A 10 3.75 -8.71 -2.21
C MET A 10 4.19 -10.13 -1.86
N THR A 11 3.35 -10.84 -1.13
CA THR A 11 3.45 -12.28 -0.95
C THR A 11 2.73 -12.99 -2.10
N ARG A 12 3.43 -13.85 -2.86
CA ARG A 12 2.88 -14.55 -4.03
C ARG A 12 2.18 -15.86 -3.70
N ALA A 13 2.66 -16.59 -2.68
CA ALA A 13 2.05 -17.83 -2.21
C ALA A 13 0.86 -17.55 -1.29
N VAL A 14 -0.25 -17.10 -1.87
CA VAL A 14 -1.43 -16.67 -1.12
C VAL A 14 -2.31 -17.86 -0.78
N ALA A 15 -2.67 -18.01 0.51
CA ALA A 15 -3.76 -18.87 0.90
C ALA A 15 -5.09 -18.21 0.51
N SER A 16 -5.96 -18.92 -0.18
CA SER A 16 -7.31 -18.50 -0.55
C SER A 16 -8.32 -19.59 -0.24
N VAL A 17 -9.58 -19.26 -0.20
CA VAL A 17 -10.69 -20.19 -0.08
C VAL A 17 -11.67 -19.99 -1.23
N ASP A 18 -12.40 -21.03 -1.61
CA ASP A 18 -13.53 -20.91 -2.53
C ASP A 18 -14.76 -20.34 -1.82
N GLU A 19 -15.73 -19.85 -2.58
CA GLU A 19 -16.98 -19.27 -2.08
C GLU A 19 -17.80 -20.22 -1.20
N ALA A 20 -17.72 -21.52 -1.46
CA ALA A 20 -18.48 -22.57 -0.74
C ALA A 20 -17.76 -23.06 0.52
N ALA A 21 -16.52 -22.61 0.77
CA ALA A 21 -15.75 -23.02 1.95
C ALA A 21 -16.53 -22.72 3.24
N GLY A 22 -16.68 -23.74 4.09
CA GLY A 22 -17.41 -23.62 5.35
C GLY A 22 -16.66 -22.77 6.38
N TYR A 23 -17.39 -22.16 7.31
CA TYR A 23 -16.87 -21.32 8.41
C TYR A 23 -15.65 -21.96 9.10
N ARG A 24 -15.75 -23.25 9.49
CA ARG A 24 -14.67 -23.94 10.20
C ARG A 24 -13.39 -24.05 9.35
N ALA A 25 -13.52 -24.34 8.06
CA ALA A 25 -12.37 -24.42 7.15
C ALA A 25 -11.67 -23.06 7.04
N VAL A 26 -12.41 -21.96 7.02
CA VAL A 26 -11.86 -20.61 7.03
C VAL A 26 -11.11 -20.33 8.34
N VAL A 27 -11.71 -20.66 9.50
CA VAL A 27 -11.07 -20.52 10.82
C VAL A 27 -9.77 -21.33 10.90
N ASP A 28 -9.82 -22.63 10.52
CA ASP A 28 -8.67 -23.51 10.56
C ASP A 28 -7.52 -22.97 9.67
N LEU A 29 -7.85 -22.41 8.50
CA LEU A 29 -6.88 -21.81 7.60
C LEU A 29 -6.23 -20.56 8.20
N LEU A 30 -7.02 -19.64 8.78
CA LEU A 30 -6.50 -18.40 9.39
C LEU A 30 -5.58 -18.73 10.56
N ILE A 31 -6.00 -19.60 11.47
CA ILE A 31 -5.22 -20.01 12.65
C ILE A 31 -3.97 -20.80 12.23
N GLY A 32 -4.15 -21.80 11.37
CA GLY A 32 -3.05 -22.70 10.95
C GLY A 32 -1.96 -21.97 10.17
N ARG A 33 -2.31 -20.95 9.40
CA ARG A 33 -1.36 -20.12 8.64
C ARG A 33 -0.93 -18.85 9.38
N ARG A 34 -1.51 -18.57 10.56
CA ARG A 34 -1.27 -17.34 11.33
C ARG A 34 -1.51 -16.08 10.50
N ILE A 35 -2.60 -16.07 9.73
CA ILE A 35 -3.02 -14.95 8.91
C ILE A 35 -4.37 -14.42 9.42
N SER A 36 -4.59 -13.12 9.31
CA SER A 36 -5.78 -12.45 9.86
C SER A 36 -6.85 -12.12 8.81
N ALA A 37 -6.67 -12.53 7.56
CA ALA A 37 -7.70 -12.58 6.54
C ALA A 37 -7.25 -13.43 5.34
N VAL A 38 -8.23 -13.87 4.55
CA VAL A 38 -8.06 -14.71 3.38
C VAL A 38 -8.93 -14.20 2.22
N PRO A 39 -8.37 -14.08 0.99
CA PRO A 39 -9.17 -13.83 -0.19
C PRO A 39 -10.11 -15.00 -0.48
N VAL A 40 -11.33 -14.66 -0.92
CA VAL A 40 -12.31 -15.62 -1.46
C VAL A 40 -12.25 -15.55 -2.97
N VAL A 41 -12.18 -16.69 -3.63
CA VAL A 41 -12.07 -16.78 -5.09
C VAL A 41 -13.15 -17.64 -5.70
N ASP A 42 -13.52 -17.31 -6.94
CA ASP A 42 -14.41 -18.14 -7.74
C ASP A 42 -13.66 -19.33 -8.41
N ALA A 43 -14.40 -20.14 -9.19
CA ALA A 43 -13.84 -21.27 -9.92
C ALA A 43 -12.76 -20.90 -10.96
N PHE A 44 -12.66 -19.62 -11.32
CA PHE A 44 -11.65 -19.08 -12.25
C PHE A 44 -10.49 -18.38 -11.52
N LEU A 45 -10.40 -18.54 -10.19
CA LEU A 45 -9.44 -17.90 -9.30
C LEU A 45 -9.59 -16.37 -9.23
N ARG A 46 -10.71 -15.79 -9.66
CA ARG A 46 -10.97 -14.35 -9.54
C ARG A 46 -11.39 -14.02 -8.11
N VAL A 47 -10.89 -12.91 -7.60
CA VAL A 47 -11.19 -12.46 -6.24
C VAL A 47 -12.61 -11.91 -6.18
N THR A 48 -13.48 -12.53 -5.38
CA THR A 48 -14.88 -12.12 -5.18
C THR A 48 -15.08 -11.38 -3.86
N GLY A 49 -14.27 -11.68 -2.85
CA GLY A 49 -14.35 -11.06 -1.53
C GLY A 49 -13.12 -11.33 -0.68
N VAL A 50 -13.17 -10.86 0.56
CA VAL A 50 -12.18 -11.16 1.61
C VAL A 50 -12.89 -11.49 2.90
N VAL A 51 -12.49 -12.58 3.57
CA VAL A 51 -12.90 -12.90 4.94
C VAL A 51 -11.77 -12.57 5.90
N SER A 52 -12.05 -11.83 6.94
CA SER A 52 -11.12 -11.45 8.00
C SER A 52 -11.51 -12.06 9.36
N GLU A 53 -10.57 -12.03 10.32
CA GLU A 53 -10.85 -12.40 11.72
C GLU A 53 -12.03 -11.61 12.27
N ALA A 54 -12.16 -10.32 11.92
CA ALA A 54 -13.28 -9.48 12.38
C ALA A 54 -14.65 -10.01 11.88
N ASP A 55 -14.69 -10.57 10.66
CA ASP A 55 -15.92 -11.17 10.13
C ASP A 55 -16.31 -12.46 10.88
N LEU A 56 -15.29 -13.23 11.30
CA LEU A 56 -15.49 -14.45 12.07
C LEU A 56 -15.88 -14.17 13.54
N LEU A 57 -15.26 -13.14 14.16
CA LEU A 57 -15.56 -12.75 15.55
C LEU A 57 -17.00 -12.29 15.72
N ARG A 58 -17.63 -11.73 14.68
CA ARG A 58 -19.06 -11.36 14.72
C ARG A 58 -19.94 -12.56 15.03
N LYS A 59 -19.59 -13.76 14.58
CA LYS A 59 -20.34 -14.98 14.94
C LYS A 59 -20.31 -15.27 16.44
N ILE A 60 -19.21 -14.97 17.09
CA ILE A 60 -19.06 -15.12 18.57
C ILE A 60 -19.82 -14.00 19.28
N GLU A 61 -19.72 -12.77 18.79
CA GLU A 61 -20.37 -11.59 19.35
C GLU A 61 -21.90 -11.73 19.36
N TYR A 62 -22.49 -12.30 18.32
CA TYR A 62 -23.94 -12.52 18.19
C TYR A 62 -24.38 -13.94 18.55
N ALA A 63 -23.50 -14.77 19.13
CA ALA A 63 -23.87 -16.11 19.59
C ALA A 63 -24.84 -16.01 20.78
N GLY A 64 -26.06 -16.45 20.59
CA GLY A 64 -27.13 -16.40 21.62
C GLY A 64 -28.11 -15.24 21.47
N ASP A 65 -27.95 -14.37 20.52
CA ASP A 65 -28.82 -13.22 20.25
C ASP A 65 -29.91 -13.63 19.21
N GLU A 66 -30.97 -14.35 19.66
CA GLU A 66 -31.93 -14.98 18.77
C GLU A 66 -33.03 -14.06 18.21
N ALA A 67 -33.20 -12.83 18.73
CA ALA A 67 -34.28 -11.96 18.30
C ALA A 67 -33.81 -10.70 17.54
N PRO A 68 -34.35 -10.42 16.33
CA PRO A 68 -34.13 -9.15 15.66
C PRO A 68 -34.83 -8.03 16.44
N HIS A 69 -34.07 -6.97 16.81
CA HIS A 69 -34.67 -5.76 17.36
C HIS A 69 -35.42 -5.01 16.24
N LEU A 70 -36.65 -4.59 16.47
CA LEU A 70 -37.57 -3.96 15.49
C LEU A 70 -36.98 -2.65 14.87
N PHE A 71 -35.91 -2.09 15.44
CA PHE A 71 -35.27 -0.85 14.99
C PHE A 71 -33.76 -1.00 14.67
N GLU A 72 -33.32 -2.19 14.24
CA GLU A 72 -31.91 -2.36 13.81
C GLU A 72 -31.62 -1.61 12.51
N GLY A 73 -30.58 -0.73 12.55
CA GLY A 73 -30.08 -0.07 11.37
C GLY A 73 -29.48 -1.04 10.34
N ARG A 74 -29.44 -0.65 9.06
CA ARG A 74 -28.93 -1.50 7.94
C ARG A 74 -27.56 -2.13 8.21
N ARG A 75 -26.65 -1.42 8.89
CA ARG A 75 -25.31 -1.89 9.24
C ARG A 75 -25.37 -3.09 10.20
N ARG A 76 -26.12 -2.99 11.31
CA ARG A 76 -26.28 -4.09 12.27
C ARG A 76 -26.98 -5.30 11.69
N ARG A 77 -27.95 -5.10 10.79
CA ARG A 77 -28.63 -6.19 10.08
C ARG A 77 -27.68 -6.96 9.17
N GLY A 78 -26.75 -6.28 8.47
CA GLY A 78 -25.69 -6.92 7.69
C GLY A 78 -24.67 -7.68 8.55
N GLU A 79 -24.29 -7.13 9.70
CA GLU A 79 -23.39 -7.77 10.68
C GLU A 79 -23.99 -9.03 11.27
N ARG A 80 -25.30 -9.03 11.55
CA ARG A 80 -26.04 -10.20 12.03
C ARG A 80 -26.20 -11.27 10.95
N GLY A 81 -26.43 -10.88 9.69
CA GLY A 81 -26.43 -11.81 8.55
C GLY A 81 -25.13 -12.60 8.47
N LYS A 82 -23.98 -11.93 8.63
CA LYS A 82 -22.68 -12.59 8.69
C LYS A 82 -22.49 -13.50 9.90
N ALA A 83 -23.11 -13.21 11.03
CA ALA A 83 -23.05 -14.05 12.24
C ALA A 83 -23.75 -15.40 12.05
N LEU A 84 -24.77 -15.46 11.20
CA LEU A 84 -25.50 -16.70 10.86
C LEU A 84 -24.87 -17.42 9.67
N ALA A 85 -23.93 -16.78 8.97
CA ALA A 85 -23.29 -17.28 7.77
C ALA A 85 -22.55 -18.61 8.00
N GLY A 86 -22.72 -19.53 7.06
CA GLY A 86 -22.07 -20.85 7.08
C GLY A 86 -20.93 -20.98 6.08
N THR A 87 -20.91 -20.13 5.04
CA THR A 87 -19.96 -20.20 3.92
C THR A 87 -19.12 -18.95 3.79
N ALA A 88 -18.00 -19.04 3.08
CA ALA A 88 -17.09 -17.92 2.83
C ALA A 88 -17.78 -16.78 2.05
N SER A 89 -18.64 -17.12 1.08
CA SER A 89 -19.42 -16.14 0.31
C SER A 89 -20.39 -15.32 1.17
N GLU A 90 -20.93 -15.92 2.22
CA GLU A 90 -21.83 -15.24 3.16
C GLU A 90 -21.08 -14.39 4.19
N LEU A 91 -19.85 -14.83 4.57
CA LEU A 91 -19.00 -14.17 5.57
C LEU A 91 -18.22 -13.00 4.98
N MET A 92 -17.81 -13.07 3.72
CA MET A 92 -16.89 -12.13 3.09
C MET A 92 -17.40 -10.70 3.03
N SER A 93 -16.47 -9.76 3.03
CA SER A 93 -16.71 -8.41 2.58
C SER A 93 -16.59 -8.38 1.06
N THR A 94 -17.63 -7.90 0.38
CA THR A 94 -17.72 -7.86 -1.09
C THR A 94 -18.32 -6.52 -1.55
N PRO A 95 -17.88 -5.92 -2.68
CA PRO A 95 -16.75 -6.38 -3.48
C PRO A 95 -15.40 -6.27 -2.73
N ALA A 96 -14.43 -7.13 -3.09
CA ALA A 96 -13.09 -7.03 -2.56
C ALA A 96 -12.40 -5.77 -3.09
N VAL A 97 -11.74 -5.02 -2.23
CA VAL A 97 -10.79 -3.98 -2.66
C VAL A 97 -9.51 -4.70 -3.10
N THR A 98 -9.18 -4.60 -4.38
CA THR A 98 -8.03 -5.28 -5.00
C THR A 98 -7.08 -4.28 -5.65
N VAL A 99 -5.88 -4.72 -5.98
CA VAL A 99 -4.87 -3.87 -6.61
C VAL A 99 -4.11 -4.64 -7.71
N PRO A 100 -3.82 -4.03 -8.87
CA PRO A 100 -2.91 -4.60 -9.85
C PRO A 100 -1.47 -4.69 -9.33
N ALA A 101 -0.71 -5.72 -9.75
CA ALA A 101 0.67 -5.94 -9.31
C ALA A 101 1.62 -4.77 -9.63
N ARG A 102 1.36 -4.03 -10.72
CA ARG A 102 2.18 -2.89 -11.16
C ARG A 102 1.85 -1.56 -10.48
N THR A 103 0.88 -1.53 -9.58
CA THR A 103 0.53 -0.32 -8.83
C THR A 103 1.69 0.11 -7.96
N SER A 104 1.95 1.42 -7.88
CA SER A 104 2.98 1.95 -6.99
C SER A 104 2.64 1.65 -5.52
N ILE A 105 3.66 1.44 -4.68
CA ILE A 105 3.43 1.24 -3.23
C ILE A 105 2.74 2.44 -2.58
N ALA A 106 2.98 3.66 -3.08
CA ALA A 106 2.32 4.86 -2.59
C ALA A 106 0.82 4.88 -2.90
N ASP A 107 0.43 4.45 -4.12
CA ASP A 107 -1.00 4.36 -4.48
C ASP A 107 -1.69 3.23 -3.75
N ALA A 108 -1.01 2.09 -3.55
CA ALA A 108 -1.52 1.00 -2.74
C ALA A 108 -1.73 1.43 -1.27
N ALA A 109 -0.82 2.23 -0.71
CA ALA A 109 -0.95 2.77 0.64
C ALA A 109 -2.16 3.71 0.77
N ARG A 110 -2.36 4.63 -0.20
CA ARG A 110 -3.54 5.51 -0.25
C ARG A 110 -4.83 4.70 -0.35
N LEU A 111 -4.86 3.70 -1.24
CA LEU A 111 -6.02 2.83 -1.39
C LEU A 111 -6.37 2.09 -0.08
N MET A 112 -5.36 1.61 0.66
CA MET A 112 -5.58 0.97 1.96
C MET A 112 -6.16 1.94 3.00
N ASP A 113 -5.77 3.22 2.94
CA ASP A 113 -6.26 4.25 3.87
C ASP A 113 -7.66 4.68 3.50
N ASP A 114 -7.92 5.04 2.25
CA ASP A 114 -9.20 5.50 1.73
C ASP A 114 -10.31 4.45 1.95
N GLU A 115 -10.01 3.18 1.68
CA GLU A 115 -10.94 2.06 1.85
C GLU A 115 -10.92 1.46 3.27
N ASN A 116 -10.10 2.01 4.18
CA ASN A 116 -9.92 1.53 5.55
C ASN A 116 -9.64 0.03 5.65
N VAL A 117 -8.79 -0.50 4.75
CA VAL A 117 -8.38 -1.90 4.71
C VAL A 117 -6.91 -2.06 5.13
N LYS A 118 -6.57 -3.22 5.67
CA LYS A 118 -5.20 -3.52 6.13
C LYS A 118 -4.38 -4.32 5.11
N ARG A 119 -5.01 -4.81 4.05
CA ARG A 119 -4.43 -5.63 2.99
C ARG A 119 -5.23 -5.54 1.72
N LEU A 120 -4.58 -5.80 0.60
CA LEU A 120 -5.19 -5.83 -0.72
C LEU A 120 -4.80 -7.15 -1.39
N PRO A 121 -5.76 -7.96 -1.83
CA PRO A 121 -5.49 -9.01 -2.81
C PRO A 121 -4.94 -8.37 -4.08
N VAL A 122 -3.86 -8.95 -4.60
CA VAL A 122 -3.23 -8.50 -5.84
C VAL A 122 -3.75 -9.35 -6.98
N VAL A 123 -4.20 -8.69 -8.04
CA VAL A 123 -4.83 -9.37 -9.17
C VAL A 123 -4.14 -9.09 -10.49
N ASP A 124 -4.29 -10.02 -11.43
CA ASP A 124 -3.91 -9.82 -12.83
C ASP A 124 -5.02 -9.10 -13.62
N ASP A 125 -4.79 -8.88 -14.92
CA ASP A 125 -5.72 -8.21 -15.82
C ASP A 125 -7.06 -8.93 -16.01
N LEU A 126 -7.15 -10.20 -15.60
CA LEU A 126 -8.38 -11.01 -15.59
C LEU A 126 -9.07 -11.06 -14.22
N GLY A 127 -8.55 -10.32 -13.22
CA GLY A 127 -9.05 -10.31 -11.85
C GLY A 127 -8.63 -11.54 -11.03
N ARG A 128 -7.71 -12.38 -11.51
CA ARG A 128 -7.26 -13.57 -10.79
C ARG A 128 -6.23 -13.22 -9.74
N LEU A 129 -6.33 -13.89 -8.60
CA LEU A 129 -5.42 -13.71 -7.47
C LEU A 129 -3.99 -14.14 -7.84
N VAL A 130 -3.04 -13.20 -7.77
CA VAL A 130 -1.62 -13.44 -8.02
C VAL A 130 -0.74 -13.13 -6.81
N GLY A 131 -1.27 -12.43 -5.81
CA GLY A 131 -0.54 -12.05 -4.61
C GLY A 131 -1.45 -11.44 -3.55
N ILE A 132 -0.86 -11.09 -2.43
CA ILE A 132 -1.47 -10.27 -1.38
C ILE A 132 -0.42 -9.30 -0.85
N VAL A 133 -0.83 -8.06 -0.59
CA VAL A 133 0.01 -7.04 0.02
C VAL A 133 -0.66 -6.48 1.27
N THR A 134 0.11 -6.29 2.33
CA THR A 134 -0.32 -5.72 3.60
C THR A 134 0.36 -4.39 3.87
N ARG A 135 -0.12 -3.60 4.85
CA ARG A 135 0.55 -2.38 5.29
C ARG A 135 2.01 -2.65 5.71
N GLY A 136 2.27 -3.79 6.38
CA GLY A 136 3.63 -4.21 6.75
C GLY A 136 4.52 -4.49 5.54
N ASP A 137 3.97 -5.03 4.45
CA ASP A 137 4.74 -5.28 3.23
C ASP A 137 5.15 -3.98 2.54
N LEU A 138 4.28 -2.96 2.54
CA LEU A 138 4.61 -1.65 1.96
C LEU A 138 5.78 -0.97 2.71
N LEU A 139 5.91 -1.22 4.02
CA LEU A 139 7.01 -0.67 4.82
C LEU A 139 8.37 -1.32 4.50
N LYS A 140 8.40 -2.47 3.82
CA LYS A 140 9.67 -3.13 3.44
C LYS A 140 10.57 -2.26 2.57
N VAL A 141 10.02 -1.27 1.88
CA VAL A 141 10.82 -0.29 1.12
C VAL A 141 11.81 0.48 2.02
N HIS A 142 11.47 0.69 3.29
CA HIS A 142 12.34 1.36 4.25
C HIS A 142 13.39 0.42 4.88
N LEU A 143 13.39 -0.86 4.53
CA LEU A 143 14.41 -1.84 4.91
C LEU A 143 15.46 -2.05 3.80
N ARG A 144 15.45 -1.21 2.76
CA ARG A 144 16.49 -1.23 1.71
C ARG A 144 17.85 -0.92 2.32
N PRO A 145 18.91 -1.59 1.86
CA PRO A 145 20.27 -1.24 2.24
C PRO A 145 20.60 0.22 1.86
N ASP A 146 21.28 0.96 2.73
CA ASP A 146 21.66 2.36 2.48
C ASP A 146 22.53 2.50 1.22
N LEU A 147 23.33 1.49 0.90
CA LEU A 147 24.11 1.45 -0.34
C LEU A 147 23.23 1.50 -1.59
N ASP A 148 22.15 0.71 -1.62
CA ASP A 148 21.23 0.69 -2.76
C ASP A 148 20.46 2.02 -2.89
N ILE A 149 20.12 2.63 -1.74
CA ILE A 149 19.46 3.93 -1.70
C ILE A 149 20.42 5.00 -2.20
N ARG A 150 21.68 4.96 -1.75
CA ARG A 150 22.72 5.89 -2.18
C ARG A 150 22.92 5.83 -3.70
N ASP A 151 23.05 4.63 -4.27
CA ASP A 151 23.27 4.46 -5.71
C ASP A 151 22.11 5.06 -6.53
N ASP A 152 20.85 4.89 -6.04
CA ASP A 152 19.66 5.50 -6.66
C ASP A 152 19.66 7.03 -6.52
N VAL A 153 20.11 7.58 -5.38
CA VAL A 153 20.22 9.04 -5.17
C VAL A 153 21.35 9.62 -5.99
N GLU A 154 22.51 8.96 -6.08
CA GLU A 154 23.62 9.36 -6.96
C GLU A 154 23.18 9.46 -8.42
N ALA A 155 22.28 8.58 -8.87
CA ALA A 155 21.70 8.66 -10.21
C ALA A 155 20.80 9.90 -10.40
N VAL A 156 20.22 10.45 -9.33
CA VAL A 156 19.46 11.71 -9.38
C VAL A 156 20.35 12.94 -9.51
N VAL A 157 21.51 12.94 -8.81
CA VAL A 157 22.43 14.09 -8.74
C VAL A 157 23.58 14.01 -9.76
N ARG A 158 23.56 13.05 -10.67
CA ARG A 158 24.65 12.62 -11.55
C ARG A 158 25.40 13.75 -12.26
N ASP A 159 24.69 14.77 -12.70
CA ASP A 159 25.23 15.84 -13.53
C ASP A 159 25.60 17.11 -12.71
N GLU A 160 25.57 16.99 -11.36
CA GLU A 160 25.82 18.11 -10.46
C GLU A 160 27.02 17.83 -9.54
N GLU A 161 27.70 18.88 -9.09
CA GLU A 161 28.80 18.81 -8.10
C GLU A 161 28.23 18.56 -6.67
N VAL A 162 27.46 17.49 -6.51
CA VAL A 162 26.81 17.11 -5.26
C VAL A 162 27.21 15.70 -4.86
N THR A 163 27.68 15.56 -3.63
CA THR A 163 27.99 14.27 -2.99
C THR A 163 26.80 13.77 -2.18
N VAL A 164 26.65 12.46 -2.07
CA VAL A 164 25.56 11.78 -1.40
C VAL A 164 26.10 10.86 -0.33
N GLU A 165 25.59 11.01 0.89
CA GLU A 165 25.75 10.03 1.96
C GLU A 165 24.36 9.55 2.40
N VAL A 166 24.22 8.24 2.69
CA VAL A 166 22.96 7.67 3.20
C VAL A 166 23.27 6.85 4.45
N SER A 167 22.51 7.12 5.51
CA SER A 167 22.58 6.37 6.76
C SER A 167 21.16 6.23 7.35
N ASP A 168 20.72 4.99 7.62
CA ASP A 168 19.39 4.67 8.12
C ASP A 168 18.25 5.29 7.27
N GLY A 169 18.45 5.33 5.94
CA GLY A 169 17.50 5.95 5.00
C GLY A 169 17.51 7.48 4.99
N VAL A 170 18.38 8.13 5.77
CA VAL A 170 18.58 9.59 5.74
C VAL A 170 19.62 9.91 4.68
N ALA A 171 19.20 10.60 3.59
CA ALA A 171 20.08 11.04 2.52
C ALA A 171 20.58 12.46 2.80
N THR A 172 21.90 12.62 2.93
CA THR A 172 22.59 13.91 3.06
C THR A 172 23.16 14.30 1.71
N LEU A 173 22.71 15.45 1.19
CA LEU A 173 23.22 16.04 -0.04
C LEU A 173 24.15 17.19 0.32
N GLN A 174 25.39 17.15 -0.15
CA GLN A 174 26.38 18.19 0.10
C GLN A 174 27.11 18.55 -1.18
N GLY A 175 27.21 19.83 -1.51
CA GLY A 175 27.90 20.28 -2.70
C GLY A 175 27.50 21.68 -3.12
N HIS A 176 27.62 21.95 -4.41
CA HIS A 176 27.40 23.26 -5.00
C HIS A 176 26.66 23.12 -6.34
N VAL A 177 25.71 24.00 -6.59
CA VAL A 177 24.98 24.12 -7.85
C VAL A 177 24.86 25.57 -8.27
N ALA A 178 24.58 25.83 -9.54
CA ALA A 178 24.48 27.20 -10.03
C ALA A 178 23.26 27.94 -9.46
N ALA A 179 22.09 27.30 -9.40
CA ALA A 179 20.83 27.96 -9.08
C ALA A 179 20.13 27.33 -7.87
N ALA A 180 19.40 28.16 -7.11
CA ALA A 180 18.58 27.71 -5.99
C ALA A 180 17.50 26.71 -6.44
N SER A 181 16.88 26.93 -7.60
CA SER A 181 15.88 26.03 -8.17
C SER A 181 16.43 24.63 -8.44
N THR A 182 17.70 24.51 -8.87
CA THR A 182 18.37 23.23 -9.06
C THR A 182 18.53 22.50 -7.73
N ALA A 183 18.97 23.19 -6.66
CA ALA A 183 19.08 22.59 -5.33
C ALA A 183 17.72 22.07 -4.83
N GLU A 184 16.67 22.87 -4.95
CA GLU A 184 15.30 22.46 -4.56
C GLU A 184 14.81 21.25 -5.37
N GLU A 185 15.10 21.21 -6.67
CA GLU A 185 14.74 20.10 -7.54
C GLU A 185 15.44 18.81 -7.13
N LEU A 186 16.76 18.85 -6.85
CA LEU A 186 17.53 17.70 -6.38
C LEU A 186 16.96 17.16 -5.06
N VAL A 187 16.67 18.04 -4.10
CA VAL A 187 16.03 17.66 -2.83
C VAL A 187 14.67 17.01 -3.08
N ARG A 188 13.86 17.61 -3.95
CA ARG A 188 12.53 17.09 -4.31
C ARG A 188 12.60 15.72 -4.97
N LEU A 189 13.53 15.51 -5.89
CA LEU A 189 13.74 14.23 -6.57
C LEU A 189 14.29 13.18 -5.61
N THR A 190 15.25 13.53 -4.75
CA THR A 190 15.82 12.64 -3.73
C THR A 190 14.75 12.12 -2.77
N ARG A 191 13.81 12.97 -2.33
CA ARG A 191 12.67 12.55 -1.48
C ARG A 191 11.76 11.51 -2.13
N ARG A 192 11.82 11.36 -3.45
CA ARG A 192 11.04 10.36 -4.20
C ARG A 192 11.76 9.04 -4.37
N VAL A 193 13.03 8.97 -3.99
CA VAL A 193 13.79 7.72 -4.05
C VAL A 193 13.25 6.75 -3.00
N PRO A 194 12.83 5.56 -3.41
CA PRO A 194 12.28 4.56 -2.48
C PRO A 194 13.31 4.19 -1.41
N GLY A 195 12.90 4.23 -0.15
CA GLY A 195 13.76 3.98 1.00
C GLY A 195 14.28 5.25 1.67
N VAL A 196 14.28 6.39 0.99
CA VAL A 196 14.61 7.67 1.61
C VAL A 196 13.51 8.05 2.61
N VAL A 197 13.91 8.18 3.88
CA VAL A 197 13.05 8.59 5.00
C VAL A 197 13.12 10.11 5.21
N GLN A 198 14.33 10.67 5.05
CA GLN A 198 14.59 12.09 5.23
C GLN A 198 15.70 12.54 4.27
N VAL A 199 15.65 13.81 3.86
CA VAL A 199 16.73 14.47 3.12
C VAL A 199 17.28 15.62 3.96
N VAL A 200 18.59 15.60 4.20
CA VAL A 200 19.36 16.69 4.80
C VAL A 200 20.06 17.44 3.68
N ASP A 201 19.74 18.72 3.56
CA ASP A 201 20.21 19.58 2.48
C ASP A 201 21.36 20.48 2.97
N HIS A 202 22.53 20.29 2.39
CA HIS A 202 23.73 21.12 2.55
C HIS A 202 24.25 21.63 1.20
N ILE A 203 23.34 21.72 0.19
CA ILE A 203 23.70 22.24 -1.13
C ILE A 203 23.80 23.77 -1.06
N ARG A 204 24.88 24.32 -1.60
CA ARG A 204 25.06 25.75 -1.79
C ARG A 204 24.76 26.10 -3.25
N TYR A 205 24.37 27.35 -3.50
CA TYR A 205 24.11 27.81 -4.86
C TYR A 205 24.68 29.24 -5.06
N ASP A 206 24.96 29.59 -6.33
CA ASP A 206 25.57 30.89 -6.69
C ASP A 206 24.51 32.01 -6.68
N TYR A 207 23.31 31.72 -7.19
CA TYR A 207 22.24 32.72 -7.29
C TYR A 207 20.86 32.15 -6.99
N ASP A 208 19.97 33.02 -6.51
CA ASP A 208 18.59 32.69 -6.21
C ASP A 208 17.68 33.10 -7.38
N ASP A 209 17.25 32.12 -8.17
CA ASP A 209 16.38 32.30 -9.34
C ASP A 209 14.88 32.08 -9.06
N ARG A 210 14.50 31.78 -7.83
CA ARG A 210 13.11 31.42 -7.44
C ARG A 210 12.12 32.56 -7.76
N ALA A 211 12.52 33.81 -7.55
CA ALA A 211 11.69 34.96 -7.88
C ALA A 211 11.45 35.11 -9.38
N ILE A 212 12.44 34.74 -10.22
CA ILE A 212 12.34 34.80 -11.68
C ILE A 212 11.37 33.74 -12.19
N ILE A 213 11.45 32.52 -11.66
CA ILE A 213 10.59 31.41 -12.04
C ILE A 213 9.15 31.68 -11.64
N ALA A 214 8.92 32.20 -10.42
CA ALA A 214 7.59 32.58 -9.96
C ALA A 214 6.93 33.65 -10.83
N THR A 215 7.70 34.61 -11.37
CA THR A 215 7.20 35.68 -12.25
C THR A 215 7.00 35.21 -13.69
N GLY A 216 7.82 34.27 -14.18
CA GLY A 216 7.72 33.69 -15.52
C GLY A 216 6.46 32.87 -15.75
N LEU A 217 5.92 32.22 -14.70
CA LEU A 217 4.65 31.50 -14.74
C LEU A 217 3.43 32.43 -14.84
N ALA A 218 3.55 33.71 -14.46
CA ALA A 218 2.47 34.68 -14.56
C ALA A 218 2.34 35.30 -15.97
N TYR A 219 3.35 35.23 -16.83
CA TYR A 219 3.34 35.80 -18.18
C TYR A 219 2.96 34.81 -19.29
N GLY A 220 2.75 33.52 -18.97
CA GLY A 220 2.42 32.48 -19.95
C GLY A 220 0.92 32.13 -20.06
N ALA A 221 0.03 32.87 -19.38
CA ALA A 221 -1.43 32.68 -19.42
C ALA A 221 -2.11 33.97 -19.93
N GLY A 222 -1.86 34.28 -21.21
CA GLY A 222 -2.52 35.35 -21.94
C GLY A 222 -2.93 34.88 -23.33
#